data_866d00fddc0d0d6d248a6216221ea58e
#
_entry.id   866d00fddc0d0d6d248a6216221ea58e
#
_cell.length_a   1.000
_cell.length_b   1.000
_cell.length_c   1.000
_cell.angle_alpha   90.00
_cell.angle_beta   90.00
_cell.angle_gamma   90.00
#
_symmetry.space_group_name_H-M   'P 1'
#
loop_
_entity.id
_entity.type
_entity.pdbx_description
1 polymer ?
#
loop_
_entity_poly.entity_id
_entity_poly.type
_entity_poly.pdbx_seq_one_letter_code
_entity_poly.pdbx_strand_id
1 'polypeptide(L)'
;MAQASRNMQVLDNVDNVKILANVLKTNVSACVSIGPFFLPQIGRIFLDMLGLYKVVSGIISETVARDGTIATKTPKIRTLRTIKKEILKLMETFIKQSDDLETINSNLIPPLLDAILGDYNRNVPAARDAEVLNVMSTITTKLGVCHLPL
;
A
#
# COMPACT_ATOMS: atom_id res chain seq x y z
N MET A 1 16.56 8.23 -9.70
CA MET A 1 16.06 9.50 -10.26
C MET A 1 15.19 9.30 -11.49
N ALA A 2 15.66 8.72 -12.57
CA ALA A 2 14.87 8.53 -13.80
C ALA A 2 13.60 7.67 -13.60
N GLN A 3 13.64 6.66 -12.74
CA GLN A 3 12.49 5.79 -12.47
C GLN A 3 11.42 6.48 -11.63
N ALA A 4 11.81 7.29 -10.65
CA ALA A 4 10.88 8.10 -9.87
C ALA A 4 10.17 9.14 -10.75
N SER A 5 10.90 9.76 -11.68
CA SER A 5 10.35 10.73 -12.64
C SER A 5 9.34 10.07 -13.59
N ARG A 6 9.65 8.85 -14.09
CA ARG A 6 8.71 8.08 -14.94
C ARG A 6 7.46 7.67 -14.18
N ASN A 7 7.60 7.26 -12.92
CA ASN A 7 6.47 6.88 -12.08
C ASN A 7 5.54 8.06 -11.83
N MET A 8 6.10 9.27 -11.62
CA MET A 8 5.29 10.48 -11.46
C MET A 8 4.53 10.83 -12.75
N GLN A 9 5.16 10.70 -13.93
CA GLN A 9 4.49 10.94 -15.21
C GLN A 9 3.32 9.98 -15.45
N VAL A 10 3.49 8.69 -15.10
CA VAL A 10 2.43 7.68 -15.20
C VAL A 10 1.26 8.04 -14.29
N LEU A 11 1.56 8.50 -13.07
CA LEU A 11 0.53 8.85 -12.07
C LEU A 11 -0.19 10.17 -12.36
N ASP A 12 0.35 11.01 -13.23
CA ASP A 12 -0.34 12.24 -13.65
C ASP A 12 -1.47 11.98 -14.65
N ASN A 13 -1.46 10.86 -15.34
CA ASN A 13 -2.51 10.49 -16.29
C ASN A 13 -3.55 9.61 -15.60
N VAL A 14 -4.80 10.08 -15.51
CA VAL A 14 -5.90 9.37 -14.83
C VAL A 14 -6.18 8.00 -15.43
N ASP A 15 -6.05 7.82 -16.75
CA ASP A 15 -6.29 6.53 -17.39
C ASP A 15 -5.20 5.52 -17.03
N ASN A 16 -3.94 5.94 -16.97
CA ASN A 16 -2.84 5.11 -16.51
C ASN A 16 -3.03 4.68 -15.05
N VAL A 17 -3.52 5.58 -14.21
CA VAL A 17 -3.81 5.30 -12.80
C VAL A 17 -4.92 4.26 -12.67
N LYS A 18 -5.96 4.35 -13.50
CA LYS A 18 -7.05 3.34 -13.54
C LYS A 18 -6.54 1.97 -13.98
N ILE A 19 -5.68 1.93 -15.01
CA ILE A 19 -5.06 0.69 -15.48
C ILE A 19 -4.25 0.05 -14.34
N LEU A 20 -3.42 0.84 -13.66
CA LEU A 20 -2.61 0.37 -12.54
C LEU A 20 -3.49 -0.17 -11.41
N ALA A 21 -4.57 0.52 -11.06
CA ALA A 21 -5.51 0.06 -10.05
C ALA A 21 -6.13 -1.30 -10.42
N ASN A 22 -6.48 -1.50 -11.70
CA ASN A 22 -7.03 -2.76 -12.18
C ASN A 22 -6.00 -3.89 -12.15
N VAL A 23 -4.74 -3.60 -12.52
CA VAL A 23 -3.64 -4.58 -12.41
C VAL A 23 -3.45 -5.02 -10.96
N LEU A 24 -3.46 -4.08 -10.01
CA LEU A 24 -3.34 -4.39 -8.59
C LEU A 24 -4.51 -5.24 -8.08
N LYS A 25 -5.74 -4.92 -8.46
CA LYS A 25 -6.93 -5.71 -8.12
C LYS A 25 -6.81 -7.14 -8.65
N THR A 26 -6.33 -7.30 -9.87
CA THR A 26 -6.10 -8.62 -10.47
C THR A 26 -5.07 -9.40 -9.67
N ASN A 27 -3.97 -8.76 -9.25
CA ASN A 27 -2.95 -9.39 -8.42
C ASN A 27 -3.50 -9.81 -7.05
N VAL A 28 -4.31 -8.99 -6.41
CA VAL A 28 -4.97 -9.35 -5.15
C VAL A 28 -5.88 -10.57 -5.35
N SER A 29 -6.69 -10.58 -6.39
CA SER A 29 -7.58 -11.69 -6.71
C SER A 29 -6.78 -12.98 -7.00
N ALA A 30 -5.69 -12.89 -7.74
CA ALA A 30 -4.82 -14.02 -8.02
C ALA A 30 -4.18 -14.56 -6.74
N CYS A 31 -3.70 -13.68 -5.86
CA CYS A 31 -3.11 -14.07 -4.58
C CYS A 31 -4.12 -14.83 -3.71
N VAL A 32 -5.36 -14.37 -3.65
CA VAL A 32 -6.43 -15.04 -2.90
C VAL A 32 -6.77 -16.41 -3.51
N SER A 33 -6.86 -16.49 -4.84
CA SER A 33 -7.31 -17.69 -5.54
C SER A 33 -6.24 -18.77 -5.68
N ILE A 34 -4.99 -18.37 -5.97
CA ILE A 34 -3.88 -19.28 -6.24
C ILE A 34 -3.10 -19.58 -4.95
N GLY A 35 -3.18 -18.66 -3.97
CA GLY A 35 -2.57 -18.84 -2.67
C GLY A 35 -1.05 -18.98 -2.72
N PRO A 36 -0.49 -20.03 -2.08
CA PRO A 36 0.97 -20.18 -1.91
C PRO A 36 1.77 -20.17 -3.21
N PHE A 37 1.19 -20.55 -4.33
CA PHE A 37 1.87 -20.54 -5.62
C PHE A 37 2.18 -19.13 -6.12
N PHE A 38 1.44 -18.12 -5.66
CA PHE A 38 1.64 -16.73 -6.05
C PHE A 38 2.53 -15.94 -5.07
N LEU A 39 2.73 -16.43 -3.86
CA LEU A 39 3.49 -15.75 -2.81
C LEU A 39 4.92 -15.36 -3.22
N PRO A 40 5.73 -16.23 -3.88
CA PRO A 40 7.08 -15.85 -4.28
C PRO A 40 7.11 -14.64 -5.21
N GLN A 41 6.12 -14.49 -6.07
CA GLN A 41 6.01 -13.33 -6.97
C GLN A 41 5.73 -12.05 -6.19
N ILE A 42 4.81 -12.11 -5.22
CA ILE A 42 4.50 -10.95 -4.36
C ILE A 42 5.71 -10.59 -3.51
N GLY A 43 6.42 -11.57 -2.96
CA GLY A 43 7.64 -11.31 -2.18
C GLY A 43 8.70 -10.52 -2.94
N ARG A 44 8.85 -10.77 -4.23
CA ARG A 44 9.80 -10.05 -5.09
C ARG A 44 9.45 -8.59 -5.29
N ILE A 45 8.15 -8.27 -5.38
CA ILE A 45 7.68 -6.91 -5.64
C ILE A 45 7.26 -6.17 -4.38
N PHE A 46 7.36 -6.78 -3.20
CA PHE A 46 6.85 -6.22 -1.94
C PHE A 46 7.42 -4.83 -1.66
N LEU A 47 8.75 -4.68 -1.73
CA LEU A 47 9.41 -3.39 -1.48
C LEU A 47 9.10 -2.37 -2.58
N ASP A 48 8.98 -2.81 -3.82
CA ASP A 48 8.58 -1.94 -4.94
C ASP A 48 7.16 -1.41 -4.75
N MET A 49 6.24 -2.26 -4.26
CA MET A 49 4.88 -1.85 -3.94
C MET A 49 4.83 -0.84 -2.79
N LEU A 50 5.69 -1.00 -1.78
CA LEU A 50 5.82 0.00 -0.71
C LEU A 50 6.38 1.33 -1.23
N GLY A 51 7.32 1.29 -2.16
CA GLY A 51 7.81 2.49 -2.85
C GLY A 51 6.69 3.22 -3.57
N LEU A 52 5.88 2.49 -4.33
CA LEU A 52 4.71 3.05 -5.01
C LEU A 52 3.70 3.63 -4.00
N TYR A 53 3.44 2.94 -2.91
CA TYR A 53 2.58 3.42 -1.83
C TYR A 53 3.05 4.78 -1.29
N LYS A 54 4.34 4.92 -1.02
CA LYS A 54 4.93 6.17 -0.54
C LYS A 54 4.77 7.31 -1.55
N VAL A 55 5.00 7.04 -2.83
CA VAL A 55 4.85 8.05 -3.90
C VAL A 55 3.39 8.51 -4.01
N VAL A 56 2.46 7.57 -4.07
CA VAL A 56 1.02 7.88 -4.14
C VAL A 56 0.55 8.64 -2.90
N SER A 57 0.99 8.22 -1.73
CA SER A 57 0.69 8.90 -0.46
C SER A 57 1.20 10.35 -0.45
N GLY A 58 2.40 10.57 -0.97
CA GLY A 58 2.99 11.91 -1.11
C GLY A 58 2.13 12.81 -1.98
N ILE A 59 1.71 12.33 -3.15
CA ILE A 59 0.86 13.08 -4.08
C ILE A 59 -0.47 13.46 -3.42
N ILE A 60 -1.10 12.52 -2.74
CA ILE A 60 -2.37 12.77 -2.03
C ILE A 60 -2.17 13.81 -0.94
N SER A 61 -1.16 13.65 -0.10
CA SER A 61 -0.89 14.56 1.02
C SER A 61 -0.59 15.99 0.54
N GLU A 62 0.22 16.13 -0.49
CA GLU A 62 0.55 17.44 -1.07
C GLU A 62 -0.68 18.09 -1.68
N THR A 63 -1.51 17.34 -2.40
CA THR A 63 -2.73 17.86 -3.02
C THR A 63 -3.73 18.31 -1.95
N VAL A 64 -3.93 17.52 -0.91
CA VAL A 64 -4.82 17.89 0.20
C VAL A 64 -4.30 19.09 0.97
N ALA A 65 -2.99 19.19 1.18
CA ALA A 65 -2.38 20.34 1.84
C ALA A 65 -2.57 21.64 1.03
N ARG A 66 -2.50 21.55 -0.30
CA ARG A 66 -2.64 22.72 -1.20
C ARG A 66 -4.11 23.10 -1.41
N ASP A 67 -4.97 22.13 -1.69
CA ASP A 67 -6.35 22.36 -2.16
C ASP A 67 -7.42 22.12 -1.08
N GLY A 68 -7.03 21.64 0.10
CA GLY A 68 -7.92 21.31 1.20
C GLY A 68 -8.58 19.93 1.07
N THR A 69 -9.42 19.57 2.03
CA THR A 69 -10.05 18.25 2.12
C THR A 69 -11.00 17.96 0.95
N ILE A 70 -11.48 18.99 0.24
CA ILE A 70 -12.32 18.79 -0.95
C ILE A 70 -11.59 18.03 -2.06
N ALA A 71 -10.25 18.12 -2.09
CA ALA A 71 -9.43 17.37 -3.04
C ALA A 71 -9.65 15.86 -2.94
N THR A 72 -10.02 15.34 -1.77
CA THR A 72 -10.30 13.91 -1.58
C THR A 72 -11.49 13.40 -2.39
N LYS A 73 -12.34 14.31 -2.87
CA LYS A 73 -13.52 13.98 -3.68
C LYS A 73 -13.22 13.99 -5.18
N THR A 74 -12.08 14.49 -5.60
CA THR A 74 -11.71 14.54 -7.03
C THR A 74 -11.48 13.14 -7.59
N PRO A 75 -11.79 12.90 -8.87
CA PRO A 75 -11.56 11.57 -9.49
C PRO A 75 -10.11 11.11 -9.40
N LYS A 76 -9.15 12.01 -9.61
CA LYS A 76 -7.72 11.70 -9.51
C LYS A 76 -7.35 11.16 -8.12
N ILE A 77 -7.70 11.89 -7.07
CA ILE A 77 -7.36 11.50 -5.70
C ILE A 77 -8.10 10.22 -5.30
N ARG A 78 -9.36 10.07 -5.68
CA ARG A 78 -10.12 8.85 -5.40
C ARG A 78 -9.47 7.62 -6.06
N THR A 79 -8.99 7.74 -7.29
CA THR A 79 -8.29 6.65 -7.98
C THR A 79 -6.94 6.35 -7.33
N LEU A 80 -6.17 7.38 -6.95
CA LEU A 80 -4.90 7.21 -6.23
C LEU A 80 -5.14 6.52 -4.87
N ARG A 81 -6.18 6.86 -4.15
CA ARG A 81 -6.55 6.18 -2.91
C ARG A 81 -6.92 4.71 -3.15
N THR A 82 -7.56 4.40 -4.26
CA THR A 82 -7.83 3.01 -4.64
C THR A 82 -6.52 2.22 -4.80
N ILE A 83 -5.50 2.81 -5.43
CA ILE A 83 -4.17 2.18 -5.55
C ILE A 83 -3.59 1.87 -4.16
N LYS A 84 -3.61 2.82 -3.24
CA LYS A 84 -3.14 2.62 -1.86
C LYS A 84 -3.86 1.45 -1.19
N LYS A 85 -5.18 1.41 -1.31
CA LYS A 85 -6.01 0.35 -0.72
C LYS A 85 -5.69 -1.02 -1.29
N GLU A 86 -5.51 -1.10 -2.60
CA GLU A 86 -5.16 -2.39 -3.24
C GLU A 86 -3.76 -2.86 -2.86
N ILE A 87 -2.79 -1.94 -2.72
CA ILE A 87 -1.47 -2.29 -2.20
C ILE A 87 -1.59 -2.84 -0.76
N LEU A 88 -2.34 -2.17 0.10
CA LEU A 88 -2.54 -2.62 1.48
C LEU A 88 -3.21 -4.00 1.55
N LYS A 89 -4.21 -4.26 0.72
CA LYS A 89 -4.86 -5.57 0.61
C LYS A 89 -3.87 -6.65 0.15
N LEU A 90 -3.02 -6.33 -0.81
CA LEU A 90 -2.00 -7.25 -1.30
C LEU A 90 -1.01 -7.59 -0.19
N MET A 91 -0.53 -6.59 0.56
CA MET A 91 0.36 -6.79 1.70
C MET A 91 -0.30 -7.63 2.79
N GLU A 92 -1.54 -7.32 3.13
CA GLU A 92 -2.33 -8.07 4.11
C GLU A 92 -2.47 -9.54 3.70
N THR A 93 -2.85 -9.81 2.46
CA THR A 93 -3.00 -11.18 1.94
C THR A 93 -1.69 -11.93 1.95
N PHE A 94 -0.60 -11.28 1.55
CA PHE A 94 0.74 -11.86 1.59
C PHE A 94 1.12 -12.29 3.01
N ILE A 95 0.93 -11.42 4.00
CA ILE A 95 1.23 -11.71 5.40
C ILE A 95 0.36 -12.87 5.91
N LYS A 96 -0.93 -12.87 5.61
CA LYS A 96 -1.85 -13.93 6.04
C LYS A 96 -1.46 -15.30 5.51
N GLN A 97 -1.02 -15.37 4.27
CA GLN A 97 -0.74 -16.64 3.58
C GLN A 97 0.69 -17.13 3.75
N SER A 98 1.60 -16.30 4.23
CA SER A 98 3.01 -16.64 4.35
C SER A 98 3.27 -17.53 5.57
N ASP A 99 4.15 -18.49 5.39
CA ASP A 99 4.60 -19.40 6.46
C ASP A 99 5.96 -19.00 7.03
N ASP A 100 6.78 -18.28 6.27
CA ASP A 100 8.09 -17.79 6.70
C ASP A 100 7.96 -16.48 7.49
N LEU A 101 7.52 -16.61 8.74
CA LEU A 101 7.27 -15.48 9.62
C LEU A 101 8.56 -14.75 10.01
N GLU A 102 9.68 -15.46 10.09
CA GLU A 102 10.97 -14.85 10.46
C GLU A 102 11.45 -13.88 9.40
N THR A 103 11.46 -14.28 8.13
CA THR A 103 11.84 -13.40 7.02
C THR A 103 10.91 -12.20 6.92
N ILE A 104 9.60 -12.41 7.05
CA ILE A 104 8.62 -11.33 7.03
C ILE A 104 8.89 -10.33 8.15
N ASN A 105 9.02 -10.81 9.38
CA ASN A 105 9.23 -9.97 10.55
C ASN A 105 10.53 -9.16 10.45
N SER A 106 11.60 -9.77 9.96
CA SER A 106 12.92 -9.14 9.90
C SER A 106 13.07 -8.17 8.73
N ASN A 107 12.56 -8.53 7.54
CA ASN A 107 12.88 -7.84 6.30
C ASN A 107 11.72 -7.00 5.74
N LEU A 108 10.48 -7.37 6.01
CA LEU A 108 9.31 -6.76 5.38
C LEU A 108 8.49 -5.89 6.32
N ILE A 109 8.35 -6.27 7.58
CA ILE A 109 7.53 -5.52 8.54
C ILE A 109 8.09 -4.14 8.87
N PRO A 110 9.39 -3.95 9.15
CA PRO A 110 9.91 -2.62 9.45
C PRO A 110 9.67 -1.61 8.32
N PRO A 111 10.00 -1.87 7.05
CA PRO A 111 9.69 -0.92 5.97
C PRO A 111 8.19 -0.74 5.74
N LEU A 112 7.37 -1.78 5.95
CA LEU A 112 5.92 -1.68 5.85
C LEU A 112 5.36 -0.74 6.91
N LEU A 113 5.75 -0.90 8.17
CA LEU A 113 5.29 -0.03 9.26
C LEU A 113 5.72 1.42 9.05
N ASP A 114 6.96 1.64 8.62
CA ASP A 114 7.44 2.98 8.29
C ASP A 114 6.57 3.65 7.22
N ALA A 115 6.25 2.93 6.16
CA ALA A 115 5.46 3.46 5.07
C ALA A 115 4.01 3.77 5.50
N ILE A 116 3.32 2.83 6.14
CA ILE A 116 1.88 2.95 6.40
C ILE A 116 1.58 3.84 7.62
N LEU A 117 2.34 3.73 8.69
CA LEU A 117 2.12 4.54 9.90
C LEU A 117 2.57 5.98 9.67
N GLY A 118 3.68 6.19 8.98
CA GLY A 118 4.14 7.51 8.61
C GLY A 118 3.09 8.26 7.79
N ASP A 119 2.51 7.59 6.80
CA ASP A 119 1.44 8.16 5.98
C ASP A 119 0.17 8.43 6.81
N TYR A 120 -0.27 7.46 7.59
CA TYR A 120 -1.49 7.59 8.41
C TYR A 120 -1.39 8.78 9.38
N ASN A 121 -0.23 8.95 10.01
CA ASN A 121 -0.02 10.03 10.97
C ASN A 121 0.07 11.41 10.32
N ARG A 122 0.62 11.50 9.11
CA ARG A 122 0.73 12.79 8.39
C ARG A 122 -0.59 13.29 7.83
N ASN A 123 -1.49 12.38 7.50
CA ASN A 123 -2.73 12.78 6.83
C ASN A 123 -3.80 13.25 7.81
N VAL A 124 -4.60 14.22 7.34
CA VAL A 124 -5.82 14.62 8.02
C VAL A 124 -6.82 13.46 8.04
N PRO A 125 -7.75 13.40 9.03
CA PRO A 125 -8.67 12.26 9.14
C PRO A 125 -9.42 11.90 7.87
N ALA A 126 -9.83 12.90 7.09
CA ALA A 126 -10.55 12.68 5.82
C ALA A 126 -9.72 11.97 4.74
N ALA A 127 -8.39 12.02 4.84
CA ALA A 127 -7.47 11.39 3.89
C ALA A 127 -6.86 10.09 4.41
N ARG A 128 -7.18 9.66 5.63
CA ARG A 128 -6.71 8.40 6.20
C ARG A 128 -7.47 7.22 5.63
N ASP A 129 -6.76 6.12 5.41
CA ASP A 129 -7.33 4.89 4.88
C ASP A 129 -7.50 3.87 6.00
N ALA A 130 -8.73 3.39 6.21
CA ALA A 130 -9.06 2.42 7.24
C ALA A 130 -8.36 1.07 7.02
N GLU A 131 -7.98 0.76 5.80
CA GLU A 131 -7.26 -0.47 5.44
C GLU A 131 -5.91 -0.59 6.15
N VAL A 132 -5.31 0.52 6.56
CA VAL A 132 -4.10 0.53 7.43
C VAL A 132 -4.36 -0.25 8.72
N LEU A 133 -5.53 -0.05 9.33
CA LEU A 133 -5.91 -0.73 10.56
C LEU A 133 -6.09 -2.23 10.35
N ASN A 134 -6.59 -2.64 9.18
CA ASN A 134 -6.71 -4.05 8.82
C ASN A 134 -5.33 -4.71 8.70
N VAL A 135 -4.37 -4.05 8.07
CA VAL A 135 -3.00 -4.54 7.97
C VAL A 135 -2.36 -4.67 9.36
N MET A 136 -2.54 -3.67 10.22
CA MET A 136 -2.03 -3.70 11.59
C MET A 136 -2.63 -4.85 12.40
N SER A 137 -3.93 -5.08 12.26
CA SER A 137 -4.62 -6.20 12.91
C SER A 137 -4.05 -7.54 12.43
N THR A 138 -3.83 -7.68 11.13
CA THR A 138 -3.24 -8.90 10.55
C THR A 138 -1.83 -9.15 11.06
N ILE A 139 -0.98 -8.12 11.11
CA ILE A 139 0.38 -8.21 11.66
C ILE A 139 0.32 -8.69 13.13
N THR A 140 -0.52 -8.08 13.93
CA THR A 140 -0.68 -8.43 15.34
C THR A 140 -1.16 -9.87 15.52
N THR A 141 -2.13 -10.30 14.74
CA THR A 141 -2.70 -11.66 14.80
C THR A 141 -1.68 -12.70 14.35
N LYS A 142 -0.96 -12.43 13.27
CA LYS A 142 -0.05 -13.42 12.66
C LYS A 142 1.29 -13.50 13.38
N LEU A 143 1.86 -12.37 13.79
CA LEU A 143 3.21 -12.28 14.36
C LEU A 143 3.23 -12.14 15.89
N GLY A 144 2.11 -11.81 16.49
CA GLY A 144 1.98 -11.61 17.94
C GLY A 144 2.39 -10.22 18.41
N VAL A 145 2.02 -9.92 19.67
CA VAL A 145 2.19 -8.59 20.27
C VAL A 145 3.66 -8.23 20.53
N CYS A 146 4.50 -9.23 20.76
CA CYS A 146 5.93 -9.03 21.08
C CYS A 146 6.74 -8.43 19.92
N HIS A 147 6.21 -8.40 18.72
CA HIS A 147 6.87 -7.84 17.54
C HIS A 147 6.49 -6.38 17.26
N LEU A 148 5.52 -5.83 18.01
CA LEU A 148 5.15 -4.43 17.86
C LEU A 148 6.10 -3.56 18.70
N PRO A 149 6.73 -2.54 18.10
CA PRO A 149 7.50 -1.58 18.88
C PRO A 149 6.56 -0.80 19.80
N LEU A 150 6.86 -0.87 21.05
CA LEU A 150 6.15 -0.10 22.07
C LEU A 150 6.66 1.33 22.10
#